data_e8622b3d51fd7dcbc287f3c32f77d8c8
#
_entry.id   e8622b3d51fd7dcbc287f3c32f77d8c8
#
_cell.length_a   1.000
_cell.length_b   1.000
_cell.length_c   1.000
_cell.angle_alpha   90.00
_cell.angle_beta   90.00
_cell.angle_gamma   90.00
#
_symmetry.space_group_name_H-M   'P 1'
#
loop_
_entity.id
_entity.type
_entity.pdbx_description
1 polymer ?
#
loop_
_entity_poly.entity_id
_entity_poly.type
_entity_poly.pdbx_seq_one_letter_code
_entity_poly.pdbx_strand_id
1 'polypeptide(L)'
;MKELTIAAKVENIEAVTDFVNEQLEALDCPMKAQMQIDIAIDELFGNIAHYAYNPEVGYATVRVEVIEDPLAVVITFIDNGVPYDPLAKADPDTTLSAEERDIGGLGIYMVKKSMDDITYEYKAGQNILIIKKNLN
;
A
#
# COMPACT_ATOMS: atom_id res chain seq x y z
N MET A 1 -2.43 -15.84 -8.49
CA MET A 1 -2.78 -14.46 -8.09
C MET A 1 -4.13 -14.44 -7.40
N LYS A 2 -4.22 -13.74 -6.28
CA LYS A 2 -5.46 -13.54 -5.53
C LYS A 2 -5.88 -12.09 -5.60
N GLU A 3 -7.19 -11.83 -5.58
CA GLU A 3 -7.72 -10.48 -5.75
C GLU A 3 -8.91 -10.24 -4.84
N LEU A 4 -8.99 -9.05 -4.25
CA LEU A 4 -10.11 -8.58 -3.44
C LEU A 4 -10.54 -7.21 -3.93
N THR A 5 -11.83 -7.04 -4.22
CA THR A 5 -12.42 -5.73 -4.52
C THR A 5 -13.36 -5.37 -3.38
N ILE A 6 -13.16 -4.21 -2.79
CA ILE A 6 -13.86 -3.81 -1.57
C ILE A 6 -14.06 -2.29 -1.56
N ALA A 7 -15.09 -1.81 -0.86
CA ALA A 7 -15.31 -0.38 -0.71
C ALA A 7 -14.10 0.30 -0.06
N ALA A 8 -13.67 1.42 -0.62
CA ALA A 8 -12.49 2.15 -0.16
C ALA A 8 -12.82 3.00 1.06
N LYS A 9 -12.97 2.33 2.19
CA LYS A 9 -13.27 2.94 3.49
C LYS A 9 -12.23 2.56 4.51
N VAL A 10 -11.94 3.46 5.44
CA VAL A 10 -10.98 3.21 6.52
C VAL A 10 -11.36 1.96 7.32
N GLU A 11 -12.65 1.73 7.57
CA GLU A 11 -13.14 0.54 8.29
C GLU A 11 -12.77 -0.77 7.59
N ASN A 12 -12.47 -0.73 6.30
CA ASN A 12 -12.14 -1.93 5.51
C ASN A 12 -10.65 -2.22 5.45
N ILE A 13 -9.81 -1.39 6.08
CA ILE A 13 -8.36 -1.66 6.15
C ILE A 13 -8.10 -3.01 6.79
N GLU A 14 -8.82 -3.34 7.84
CA GLU A 14 -8.67 -4.64 8.53
C GLU A 14 -8.97 -5.81 7.60
N ALA A 15 -10.04 -5.71 6.80
CA ALA A 15 -10.40 -6.77 5.85
C ALA A 15 -9.33 -6.95 4.77
N VAL A 16 -8.75 -5.86 4.28
CA VAL A 16 -7.65 -5.92 3.31
C VAL A 16 -6.42 -6.55 3.95
N THR A 17 -6.09 -6.15 5.17
CA THR A 17 -4.95 -6.69 5.91
C THR A 17 -5.11 -8.19 6.13
N ASP A 18 -6.29 -8.63 6.54
CA ASP A 18 -6.58 -10.06 6.75
C ASP A 18 -6.47 -10.85 5.45
N PHE A 19 -6.97 -10.29 4.35
CA PHE A 19 -6.88 -10.93 3.04
C PHE A 19 -5.42 -11.13 2.62
N VAL A 20 -4.58 -10.12 2.78
CA VAL A 20 -3.16 -10.20 2.43
C VAL A 20 -2.43 -11.17 3.37
N ASN A 21 -2.67 -11.08 4.67
CA ASN A 21 -2.01 -11.94 5.66
C ASN A 21 -2.35 -13.42 5.46
N GLU A 22 -3.54 -13.74 5.00
CA GLU A 22 -3.90 -15.11 4.66
C GLU A 22 -2.94 -15.69 3.60
N GLN A 23 -2.57 -14.89 2.60
CA GLN A 23 -1.61 -15.30 1.58
C GLN A 23 -0.19 -15.41 2.16
N LEU A 24 0.19 -14.50 3.04
CA LEU A 24 1.52 -14.49 3.65
C LEU A 24 1.74 -15.66 4.59
N GLU A 25 0.72 -16.05 5.34
CA GLU A 25 0.80 -17.19 6.25
C GLU A 25 1.10 -18.48 5.49
N ALA A 26 0.53 -18.65 4.31
CA ALA A 26 0.78 -19.81 3.47
C ALA A 26 2.22 -19.87 2.96
N LEU A 27 2.95 -18.76 3.02
CA LEU A 27 4.35 -18.64 2.56
C LEU A 27 5.35 -18.66 3.70
N ASP A 28 4.92 -18.87 4.94
CA ASP A 28 5.79 -18.75 6.13
C ASP A 28 6.52 -17.40 6.16
N CYS A 29 5.80 -16.33 5.90
CA CYS A 29 6.37 -14.98 5.83
C CYS A 29 7.02 -14.60 7.17
N PRO A 30 8.28 -14.09 7.15
CA PRO A 30 8.89 -13.59 8.38
C PRO A 30 8.05 -12.49 9.02
N MET A 31 7.98 -12.50 10.35
CA MET A 31 7.18 -11.54 11.10
C MET A 31 7.53 -10.09 10.76
N LYS A 32 8.81 -9.78 10.61
CA LYS A 32 9.25 -8.43 10.26
C LYS A 32 8.68 -7.97 8.92
N ALA A 33 8.74 -8.85 7.91
CA ALA A 33 8.19 -8.54 6.59
C ALA A 33 6.67 -8.37 6.66
N GLN A 34 5.99 -9.22 7.42
CA GLN A 34 4.55 -9.12 7.59
C GLN A 34 4.14 -7.80 8.23
N MET A 35 4.86 -7.37 9.27
CA MET A 35 4.59 -6.09 9.94
C MET A 35 4.81 -4.92 8.99
N GLN A 36 5.87 -4.96 8.18
CA GLN A 36 6.13 -3.91 7.20
C GLN A 36 5.05 -3.84 6.14
N ILE A 37 4.55 -4.99 5.70
CA ILE A 37 3.45 -5.04 4.73
C ILE A 37 2.16 -4.52 5.35
N ASP A 38 1.86 -4.85 6.60
CA ASP A 38 0.68 -4.34 7.31
C ASP A 38 0.69 -2.82 7.39
N ILE A 39 1.85 -2.22 7.69
CA ILE A 39 2.01 -0.77 7.73
C ILE A 39 1.79 -0.17 6.33
N ALA A 40 2.32 -0.83 5.30
CA ALA A 40 2.13 -0.37 3.92
C ALA A 40 0.64 -0.38 3.52
N ILE A 41 -0.08 -1.44 3.88
CA ILE A 41 -1.52 -1.53 3.59
C ILE A 41 -2.27 -0.40 4.28
N ASP A 42 -1.98 -0.16 5.55
CA ASP A 42 -2.62 0.91 6.32
C ASP A 42 -2.43 2.26 5.64
N GLU A 43 -1.21 2.57 5.23
CA GLU A 43 -0.90 3.84 4.57
C GLU A 43 -1.52 3.93 3.17
N LEU A 44 -1.33 2.90 2.35
CA LEU A 44 -1.72 2.95 0.93
C LEU A 44 -3.22 2.83 0.74
N PHE A 45 -3.85 1.88 1.41
CA PHE A 45 -5.31 1.75 1.34
C PHE A 45 -5.99 2.92 2.04
N GLY A 46 -5.41 3.40 3.14
CA GLY A 46 -5.89 4.59 3.84
C GLY A 46 -5.88 5.81 2.93
N ASN A 47 -4.84 6.00 2.12
CA ASN A 47 -4.78 7.09 1.15
C ASN A 47 -5.90 6.99 0.11
N ILE A 48 -6.19 5.80 -0.37
CA ILE A 48 -7.31 5.60 -1.31
C ILE A 48 -8.61 5.98 -0.63
N ALA A 49 -8.83 5.52 0.60
CA ALA A 49 -10.05 5.81 1.35
C ALA A 49 -10.26 7.30 1.59
N HIS A 50 -9.17 8.04 1.82
CA HIS A 50 -9.26 9.47 2.13
C HIS A 50 -9.29 10.38 0.89
N TYR A 51 -8.63 10.00 -0.21
CA TYR A 51 -8.37 10.93 -1.30
C TYR A 51 -8.94 10.54 -2.65
N ALA A 52 -9.10 9.25 -2.95
CA ALA A 52 -9.44 8.83 -4.31
C ALA A 52 -10.84 9.28 -4.75
N TYR A 53 -11.81 9.20 -3.86
CA TYR A 53 -13.22 9.44 -4.20
C TYR A 53 -13.88 10.54 -3.38
N ASN A 54 -13.14 11.21 -2.50
CA ASN A 54 -13.69 12.20 -1.57
C ASN A 54 -14.50 13.28 -2.32
N PRO A 55 -15.74 13.63 -1.89
CA PRO A 55 -16.44 13.13 -0.69
C PRO A 55 -17.18 11.80 -0.85
N GLU A 56 -17.18 11.23 -2.02
CA GLU A 56 -17.89 9.98 -2.30
C GLU A 56 -17.07 8.77 -1.88
N VAL A 57 -17.67 7.59 -1.94
CA VAL A 57 -17.02 6.32 -1.67
C VAL A 57 -17.04 5.47 -2.93
N GLY A 58 -15.87 5.01 -3.36
CA GLY A 58 -15.74 4.09 -4.48
C GLY A 58 -15.14 2.78 -4.02
N TYR A 59 -14.70 1.98 -4.97
CA TYR A 59 -14.11 0.67 -4.70
C TYR A 59 -12.63 0.66 -5.04
N ALA A 60 -11.88 -0.17 -4.35
CA ALA A 60 -10.48 -0.43 -4.64
C ALA A 60 -10.29 -1.93 -4.81
N THR A 61 -9.35 -2.31 -5.66
CA THR A 61 -8.97 -3.69 -5.87
C THR A 61 -7.55 -3.90 -5.35
N VAL A 62 -7.36 -4.95 -4.56
CA VAL A 62 -6.05 -5.33 -4.04
C VAL A 62 -5.71 -6.70 -4.61
N ARG A 63 -4.58 -6.80 -5.30
CA ARG A 63 -4.09 -8.06 -5.89
C ARG A 63 -2.83 -8.49 -5.18
N VAL A 64 -2.72 -9.80 -4.92
CA VAL A 64 -1.52 -10.39 -4.31
C VAL A 64 -0.97 -11.43 -5.28
N GLU A 65 0.29 -11.25 -5.66
CA GLU A 65 0.99 -12.19 -6.52
C GLU A 65 2.27 -12.64 -5.83
N VAL A 66 2.59 -13.93 -5.94
CA VAL A 66 3.80 -14.50 -5.38
C VAL A 66 4.81 -14.73 -6.49
N ILE A 67 6.04 -14.27 -6.29
CA ILE A 67 7.16 -14.48 -7.18
C ILE A 67 8.17 -15.38 -6.46
N GLU A 68 8.72 -16.36 -7.18
CA GLU A 68 9.73 -17.26 -6.64
C GLU A 68 11.12 -16.92 -7.20
N ASP A 69 12.16 -17.37 -6.50
CA ASP A 69 13.57 -17.29 -6.91
C ASP A 69 14.09 -15.86 -7.15
N PRO A 70 14.16 -14.98 -6.15
CA PRO A 70 13.86 -15.17 -4.72
C PRO A 70 12.37 -15.02 -4.42
N LEU A 71 11.94 -15.61 -3.31
CA LEU A 71 10.56 -15.51 -2.87
C LEU A 71 10.21 -14.08 -2.51
N ALA A 72 9.19 -13.55 -3.15
CA ALA A 72 8.71 -12.20 -2.93
C ALA A 72 7.20 -12.14 -3.11
N VAL A 73 6.58 -11.13 -2.51
CA VAL A 73 5.17 -10.84 -2.72
C VAL A 73 5.04 -9.50 -3.43
N VAL A 74 4.17 -9.45 -4.43
CA VAL A 74 3.83 -8.21 -5.15
C VAL A 74 2.37 -7.90 -4.86
N ILE A 75 2.11 -6.73 -4.32
CA ILE A 75 0.77 -6.28 -3.97
C ILE A 75 0.44 -5.05 -4.80
N THR A 76 -0.68 -5.12 -5.53
CA THR A 76 -1.14 -4.05 -6.41
C THR A 76 -2.42 -3.45 -5.84
N PHE A 77 -2.45 -2.12 -5.71
CA PHE A 77 -3.62 -1.36 -5.28
C PHE A 77 -4.16 -0.59 -6.48
N ILE A 78 -5.42 -0.83 -6.84
CA ILE A 78 -6.06 -0.21 -8.02
C ILE A 78 -7.32 0.50 -7.58
N ASP A 79 -7.49 1.76 -8.00
CA ASP A 79 -8.74 2.50 -7.82
C ASP A 79 -9.05 3.34 -9.04
N ASN A 80 -10.31 3.77 -9.17
CA ASN A 80 -10.77 4.59 -10.29
C ASN A 80 -11.01 6.05 -9.86
N GLY A 81 -10.36 6.47 -8.79
CA GLY A 81 -10.51 7.83 -8.25
C GLY A 81 -9.69 8.86 -9.02
N VAL A 82 -9.61 10.05 -8.43
CA VAL A 82 -8.80 11.12 -9.02
C VAL A 82 -7.32 10.71 -9.02
N PRO A 83 -6.53 11.19 -10.00
CA PRO A 83 -5.09 10.90 -10.00
C PRO A 83 -4.43 11.39 -8.71
N TYR A 84 -3.71 10.51 -8.05
CA TYR A 84 -3.00 10.84 -6.81
C TYR A 84 -1.74 9.98 -6.73
N ASP A 85 -0.57 10.61 -6.92
CA ASP A 85 0.72 9.93 -6.84
C ASP A 85 1.34 10.18 -5.45
N PRO A 86 1.26 9.21 -4.54
CA PRO A 86 1.86 9.39 -3.22
C PRO A 86 3.39 9.48 -3.26
N LEU A 87 4.01 9.00 -4.34
CA LEU A 87 5.47 9.00 -4.49
C LEU A 87 6.01 10.34 -4.99
N ALA A 88 5.14 11.22 -5.51
CA ALA A 88 5.55 12.54 -5.98
C ALA A 88 5.91 13.47 -4.83
N LYS A 89 5.49 13.16 -3.61
CA LYS A 89 5.78 13.96 -2.43
C LYS A 89 7.23 13.74 -1.99
N ALA A 90 7.94 14.84 -1.71
CA ALA A 90 9.32 14.76 -1.22
C ALA A 90 9.37 14.02 0.12
N ASP A 91 10.48 13.31 0.36
CA ASP A 91 10.70 12.65 1.64
C ASP A 91 10.76 13.71 2.75
N PRO A 92 10.20 13.40 3.94
CA PRO A 92 10.25 14.34 5.05
C PRO A 92 11.68 14.56 5.53
N ASP A 93 11.96 15.77 6.01
CA ASP A 93 13.26 16.09 6.61
C ASP A 93 13.26 15.52 8.03
N THR A 94 13.99 14.44 8.23
CA THR A 94 14.05 13.74 9.50
C THR A 94 14.88 14.47 10.56
N THR A 95 15.53 15.59 10.18
CA THR A 95 16.22 16.45 11.15
C THR A 95 15.27 17.43 11.82
N LEU A 96 14.06 17.60 11.29
CA LEU A 96 13.06 18.47 11.89
C LEU A 96 12.35 17.75 13.05
N SER A 97 11.83 18.53 14.00
CA SER A 97 11.00 17.98 15.06
C SER A 97 9.68 17.46 14.50
N ALA A 98 8.97 16.65 15.27
CA ALA A 98 7.67 16.12 14.85
C ALA A 98 6.66 17.24 14.54
N GLU A 99 6.79 18.38 15.20
CA GLU A 99 5.92 19.55 15.02
C GLU A 99 6.21 20.25 13.69
N GLU A 100 7.43 20.15 13.20
CA GLU A 100 7.86 20.82 11.96
C GLU A 100 7.68 19.95 10.72
N ARG A 101 7.46 18.64 10.90
CA ARG A 101 7.31 17.70 9.78
C ARG A 101 5.91 17.71 9.21
N ASP A 102 5.83 17.44 7.92
CA ASP A 102 4.58 17.11 7.26
C ASP A 102 4.21 15.67 7.63
N ILE A 103 3.18 15.49 8.46
CA ILE A 103 2.76 14.18 8.96
C ILE A 103 2.37 13.25 7.82
N GLY A 104 1.69 13.76 6.78
CA GLY A 104 1.23 12.94 5.65
C GLY A 104 2.37 12.36 4.81
N GLY A 105 3.57 12.96 4.85
CA GLY A 105 4.73 12.46 4.11
C GLY A 105 5.47 11.33 4.83
N LEU A 106 5.29 11.22 6.14
CA LEU A 106 6.04 10.26 6.94
C LEU A 106 5.62 8.81 6.66
N GLY A 107 4.33 8.57 6.50
CA GLY A 107 3.82 7.21 6.20
C GLY A 107 4.37 6.67 4.89
N ILE A 108 4.32 7.45 3.81
CA ILE A 108 4.87 7.09 2.51
C ILE A 108 6.38 6.90 2.59
N TYR A 109 7.08 7.78 3.33
CA TYR A 109 8.52 7.63 3.54
C TYR A 109 8.86 6.26 4.14
N MET A 110 8.12 5.83 5.18
CA MET A 110 8.34 4.54 5.82
C MET A 110 8.07 3.38 4.87
N VAL A 111 7.01 3.47 4.05
CA VAL A 111 6.70 2.44 3.05
C VAL A 111 7.83 2.33 2.03
N LYS A 112 8.32 3.45 1.52
CA LYS A 112 9.44 3.48 0.56
C LYS A 112 10.70 2.86 1.16
N LYS A 113 10.96 3.08 2.45
CA LYS A 113 12.14 2.54 3.13
C LYS A 113 12.03 1.04 3.39
N SER A 114 10.84 0.52 3.63
CA SER A 114 10.64 -0.88 4.01
C SER A 114 10.37 -1.82 2.84
N MET A 115 9.89 -1.31 1.70
CA MET A 115 9.61 -2.13 0.52
C MET A 115 10.85 -2.25 -0.35
N ASP A 116 10.99 -3.37 -1.06
CA ASP A 116 12.10 -3.58 -1.99
C ASP A 116 11.87 -2.83 -3.30
N ASP A 117 10.61 -2.61 -3.66
CA ASP A 117 10.25 -1.77 -4.80
C ASP A 117 8.87 -1.18 -4.58
N ILE A 118 8.63 0.01 -5.14
CA ILE A 118 7.34 0.67 -5.13
C ILE A 118 7.23 1.54 -6.38
N THR A 119 6.14 1.36 -7.14
CA THR A 119 5.88 2.11 -8.36
C THR A 119 4.45 2.60 -8.37
N TYR A 120 4.22 3.68 -9.11
CA TYR A 120 2.90 4.25 -9.31
C TYR A 120 2.72 4.66 -10.76
N GLU A 121 1.52 4.41 -11.32
CA GLU A 121 1.12 4.98 -12.60
C GLU A 121 -0.37 5.30 -12.59
N TYR A 122 -0.77 6.27 -13.41
CA TYR A 122 -2.17 6.54 -13.69
C TYR A 122 -2.40 6.19 -15.15
N LYS A 123 -3.25 5.20 -15.38
CA LYS A 123 -3.45 4.65 -16.72
C LYS A 123 -4.89 4.21 -16.91
N ALA A 124 -5.48 4.60 -18.04
CA ALA A 124 -6.84 4.18 -18.41
C ALA A 124 -7.87 4.50 -17.31
N GLY A 125 -7.73 5.66 -16.67
CA GLY A 125 -8.66 6.11 -15.62
C GLY A 125 -8.44 5.46 -14.28
N GLN A 126 -7.30 4.78 -14.07
CA GLN A 126 -7.02 4.08 -12.83
C GLN A 126 -5.69 4.51 -12.21
N ASN A 127 -5.71 4.67 -10.90
CA ASN A 127 -4.48 4.74 -10.11
C ASN A 127 -4.02 3.31 -9.87
N ILE A 128 -2.76 3.02 -10.20
CA ILE A 128 -2.17 1.68 -10.03
C ILE A 128 -0.88 1.84 -9.25
N LEU A 129 -0.88 1.37 -8.00
CA LEU A 129 0.30 1.42 -7.14
C LEU A 129 0.73 0.00 -6.81
N ILE A 130 2.00 -0.31 -7.01
CA ILE A 130 2.54 -1.65 -6.83
C ILE A 130 3.67 -1.61 -5.83
N ILE A 131 3.62 -2.48 -4.83
CA ILE A 131 4.73 -2.68 -3.88
C ILE A 131 5.25 -4.11 -4.02
N LYS A 132 6.54 -4.28 -3.78
CA LYS A 132 7.19 -5.59 -3.77
C LYS A 132 7.99 -5.74 -2.48
N LYS A 133 7.86 -6.88 -1.84
CA LYS A 133 8.61 -7.21 -0.63
C LYS A 133 9.22 -8.60 -0.75
N ASN A 134 10.54 -8.67 -0.65
CA ASN A 134 11.24 -9.95 -0.59
C ASN A 134 11.00 -10.60 0.77
N LEU A 135 10.74 -11.91 0.78
CA LEU A 135 10.43 -12.65 2.00
C LEU A 135 11.59 -13.51 2.51
N ASN A 136 12.71 -13.45 1.82
CA ASN A 136 13.91 -14.18 2.22
C ASN A 136 14.84 -13.33 3.08
#